data_564b47401066a0e2fa90d361646dce1b
#
_entry.id   564b47401066a0e2fa90d361646dce1b
#
_cell.length_a   1.000
_cell.length_b   1.000
_cell.length_c   1.000
_cell.angle_alpha   90.00
_cell.angle_beta   90.00
_cell.angle_gamma   90.00
#
_symmetry.space_group_name_H-M   'P 1'
#
loop_
_entity.id
_entity.type
_entity.pdbx_description
1 polymer ?
#
loop_
_entity_poly.entity_id
_entity_poly.type
_entity_poly.pdbx_seq_one_letter_code
_entity_poly.pdbx_strand_id
1 'polypeptide(L)'
;MPHYPCEFEIPDSWLAESGMLNFTCKEPAYCSSLDAVLVPLVDVEPPYRRVTHPKDWRGFDRARMVSILKGIVTGAEIEPVPLLELPIFEFSPRPYRYRVLNGVHRFYASIVAGFENLPGAI
;
A
#
# COMPACT_ATOMS: atom_id res chain seq x y z
N MET A 1 1.10 -13.10 -7.60
CA MET A 1 0.68 -12.01 -6.71
C MET A 1 -0.21 -12.57 -5.60
N PRO A 2 -0.01 -12.18 -4.35
CA PRO A 2 -0.92 -12.64 -3.30
C PRO A 2 -2.35 -12.26 -3.63
N HIS A 3 -3.28 -13.11 -3.23
CA HIS A 3 -4.68 -12.87 -3.46
C HIS A 3 -5.24 -11.97 -2.35
N TYR A 4 -5.53 -10.72 -2.67
CA TYR A 4 -6.08 -9.77 -1.73
C TYR A 4 -7.61 -9.76 -1.77
N PRO A 5 -8.27 -9.55 -0.62
CA PRO A 5 -9.72 -9.64 -0.54
C PRO A 5 -10.45 -8.44 -1.14
N CYS A 6 -9.74 -7.49 -1.72
CA CYS A 6 -10.35 -6.35 -2.40
C CYS A 6 -9.76 -6.19 -3.79
N GLU A 7 -10.62 -5.87 -4.74
CA GLU A 7 -10.20 -5.54 -6.09
C GLU A 7 -10.00 -4.04 -6.21
N PHE A 8 -8.97 -3.65 -6.94
CA PHE A 8 -8.71 -2.25 -7.25
C PHE A 8 -7.96 -2.17 -8.56
N GLU A 9 -8.00 -1.00 -9.17
CA GLU A 9 -7.33 -0.75 -10.42
C GLU A 9 -6.68 0.62 -10.40
N ILE A 10 -5.48 0.71 -10.93
CA ILE A 10 -4.77 1.98 -11.12
C ILE A 10 -4.69 2.22 -12.63
N PRO A 11 -5.07 3.42 -13.13
CA PRO A 11 -4.99 3.70 -14.56
C PRO A 11 -3.60 3.49 -15.12
N ASP A 12 -3.51 2.89 -16.32
CA ASP A 12 -2.23 2.63 -16.97
C ASP A 12 -1.42 3.91 -17.19
N SER A 13 -2.10 5.03 -17.43
CA SER A 13 -1.43 6.33 -17.59
C SER A 13 -0.65 6.76 -16.34
N TRP A 14 -1.17 6.42 -15.15
CA TRP A 14 -0.47 6.72 -13.90
C TRP A 14 0.76 5.83 -13.72
N LEU A 15 0.64 4.57 -14.11
CA LEU A 15 1.75 3.63 -14.07
C LEU A 15 2.86 4.06 -15.03
N ALA A 16 2.48 4.49 -16.24
CA ALA A 16 3.44 5.00 -17.23
C ALA A 16 4.12 6.28 -16.74
N GLU A 17 3.36 7.23 -16.22
CA GLU A 17 3.86 8.51 -15.74
C GLU A 17 4.86 8.35 -14.59
N SER A 18 4.62 7.39 -13.70
CA SER A 18 5.48 7.12 -12.55
C SER A 18 6.71 6.28 -12.88
N GLY A 19 6.75 5.64 -14.04
CA GLY A 19 7.79 4.68 -14.41
C GLY A 19 7.54 3.27 -13.88
N MET A 20 6.39 3.03 -13.25
CA MET A 20 6.07 1.75 -12.62
C MET A 20 5.92 0.60 -13.63
N LEU A 21 5.56 0.90 -14.89
CA LEU A 21 5.42 -0.12 -15.92
C LEU A 21 6.69 -0.93 -16.16
N ASN A 22 7.86 -0.30 -15.96
CA ASN A 22 9.16 -0.95 -16.15
C ASN A 22 9.81 -1.35 -14.83
N PHE A 23 9.09 -1.23 -13.73
CA PHE A 23 9.62 -1.53 -12.42
C PHE A 23 9.67 -3.04 -12.18
N THR A 24 10.82 -3.51 -11.66
CA THR A 24 10.99 -4.90 -11.24
C THR A 24 11.19 -4.90 -9.73
N CYS A 25 10.29 -5.57 -9.01
CA CYS A 25 10.36 -5.66 -7.56
C CYS A 25 11.51 -6.59 -7.14
N LYS A 26 12.47 -6.06 -6.38
CA LYS A 26 13.63 -6.82 -5.88
C LYS A 26 13.72 -6.82 -4.36
N GLU A 27 13.01 -5.90 -3.71
CA GLU A 27 13.05 -5.72 -2.27
C GLU A 27 11.76 -6.22 -1.63
N PRO A 28 11.76 -6.53 -0.32
CA PRO A 28 10.55 -6.97 0.37
C PRO A 28 9.52 -5.87 0.60
N ALA A 29 9.95 -4.60 0.59
CA ALA A 29 9.11 -3.43 0.80
C ALA A 29 9.75 -2.19 0.20
N TYR A 30 9.00 -1.09 0.12
CA TYR A 30 9.60 0.16 -0.33
C TYR A 30 10.61 0.68 0.70
N CYS A 31 11.52 1.55 0.25
CA CYS A 31 12.52 2.16 1.11
C CYS A 31 11.87 3.09 2.12
N SER A 32 12.13 2.86 3.41
CA SER A 32 11.53 3.65 4.47
C SER A 32 12.53 3.90 5.60
N SER A 33 12.09 4.57 6.68
CA SER A 33 12.95 4.86 7.81
C SER A 33 13.44 3.58 8.50
N LEU A 34 14.57 3.66 9.19
CA LEU A 34 15.13 2.53 9.93
C LEU A 34 14.23 2.06 11.07
N ASP A 35 13.36 2.94 11.57
CA ASP A 35 12.43 2.62 12.65
C ASP A 35 11.18 1.88 12.16
N ALA A 36 10.99 1.79 10.85
CA ALA A 36 9.83 1.10 10.30
C ALA A 36 9.92 -0.39 10.57
N VAL A 37 8.78 -0.98 10.90
CA VAL A 37 8.64 -2.42 11.07
C VAL A 37 8.02 -3.00 9.81
N LEU A 38 8.65 -4.03 9.24
CA LEU A 38 8.09 -4.69 8.06
C LEU A 38 6.99 -5.65 8.50
N VAL A 39 5.78 -5.44 8.00
CA VAL A 39 4.66 -6.33 8.26
C VAL A 39 4.17 -6.93 6.94
N PRO A 40 3.76 -8.22 6.94
CA PRO A 40 3.22 -8.81 5.72
C PRO A 40 1.95 -8.07 5.28
N LEU A 41 1.88 -7.72 4.00
CA LEU A 41 0.69 -7.04 3.46
C LEU A 41 -0.59 -7.85 3.66
N VAL A 42 -0.47 -9.20 3.64
CA VAL A 42 -1.63 -10.08 3.85
C VAL A 42 -2.20 -9.99 5.27
N ASP A 43 -1.42 -9.48 6.23
CA ASP A 43 -1.87 -9.30 7.61
C ASP A 43 -2.50 -7.92 7.86
N VAL A 44 -2.53 -7.06 6.83
CA VAL A 44 -3.04 -5.69 6.94
C VAL A 44 -4.43 -5.63 6.32
N GLU A 45 -5.41 -5.14 7.09
CA GLU A 45 -6.76 -4.92 6.59
C GLU A 45 -6.72 -3.87 5.47
N PRO A 46 -7.25 -4.18 4.27
CA PRO A 46 -7.27 -3.19 3.20
C PRO A 46 -8.03 -1.94 3.63
N PRO A 47 -7.41 -0.75 3.52
CA PRO A 47 -8.08 0.48 3.93
C PRO A 47 -9.24 0.82 3.02
N TYR A 48 -10.28 1.39 3.62
CA TYR A 48 -11.49 1.76 2.91
C TYR A 48 -11.22 2.87 1.89
N ARG A 49 -11.80 2.72 0.69
CA ARG A 49 -11.79 3.72 -0.37
C ARG A 49 -13.22 4.06 -0.74
N ARG A 50 -13.52 5.33 -0.91
CA ARG A 50 -14.82 5.75 -1.43
C ARG A 50 -14.79 5.71 -2.95
N VAL A 51 -15.07 4.56 -3.52
CA VAL A 51 -15.08 4.40 -4.98
C VAL A 51 -16.20 5.18 -5.67
N THR A 52 -17.25 5.54 -4.92
CA THR A 52 -18.37 6.33 -5.42
C THR A 52 -18.09 7.84 -5.39
N HIS A 53 -17.07 8.26 -4.68
CA HIS A 53 -16.62 9.65 -4.61
C HIS A 53 -15.14 9.69 -4.99
N PRO A 54 -14.81 9.39 -6.24
CA PRO A 54 -13.42 9.42 -6.65
C PRO A 54 -12.93 10.87 -6.66
N LYS A 55 -11.71 11.09 -6.22
CA LYS A 55 -11.05 12.36 -6.50
C LYS A 55 -10.69 12.40 -7.96
N ASP A 56 -9.77 11.53 -8.37
CA ASP A 56 -9.38 11.39 -9.76
C ASP A 56 -9.74 10.01 -10.32
N TRP A 57 -9.63 8.99 -9.47
CA TRP A 57 -9.95 7.63 -9.88
C TRP A 57 -10.34 6.77 -8.69
N ARG A 58 -11.62 6.47 -8.56
CA ARG A 58 -12.14 5.47 -7.59
C ARG A 58 -11.55 5.57 -6.18
N GLY A 59 -11.49 6.80 -5.64
CA GLY A 59 -10.96 7.05 -4.31
C GLY A 59 -9.46 7.30 -4.25
N PHE A 60 -8.75 7.29 -5.38
CA PHE A 60 -7.33 7.61 -5.45
C PHE A 60 -7.11 9.03 -5.98
N ASP A 61 -6.18 9.74 -5.35
CA ASP A 61 -5.69 11.03 -5.81
C ASP A 61 -4.53 10.76 -6.78
N ARG A 62 -4.65 11.26 -8.02
CA ARG A 62 -3.64 11.01 -9.05
C ARG A 62 -2.26 11.52 -8.64
N ALA A 63 -2.17 12.77 -8.22
CA ALA A 63 -0.88 13.37 -7.87
C ALA A 63 -0.20 12.62 -6.75
N ARG A 64 -0.95 12.23 -5.73
CA ARG A 64 -0.42 11.49 -4.59
C ARG A 64 0.02 10.08 -4.99
N MET A 65 -0.82 9.35 -5.74
CA MET A 65 -0.50 8.00 -6.17
C MET A 65 0.73 7.99 -7.09
N VAL A 66 0.77 8.87 -8.09
CA VAL A 66 1.90 8.96 -9.02
C VAL A 66 3.19 9.32 -8.27
N SER A 67 3.12 10.25 -7.32
CA SER A 67 4.27 10.64 -6.51
C SER A 67 4.84 9.45 -5.71
N ILE A 68 3.97 8.68 -5.08
CA ILE A 68 4.39 7.51 -4.30
C ILE A 68 4.99 6.43 -5.20
N LEU A 69 4.32 6.11 -6.31
CA LEU A 69 4.83 5.12 -7.26
C LEU A 69 6.17 5.54 -7.83
N LYS A 70 6.33 6.82 -8.17
CA LYS A 70 7.60 7.36 -8.67
C LYS A 70 8.70 7.27 -7.61
N GLY A 71 8.37 7.55 -6.35
CA GLY A 71 9.29 7.39 -5.24
C GLY A 71 9.76 5.95 -5.09
N ILE A 72 8.87 4.98 -5.25
CA ILE A 72 9.21 3.56 -5.21
C ILE A 72 10.18 3.22 -6.35
N VAL A 73 9.89 3.66 -7.57
CA VAL A 73 10.72 3.39 -8.75
C VAL A 73 12.13 3.96 -8.60
N THR A 74 12.24 5.16 -8.02
CA THR A 74 13.54 5.83 -7.85
C THR A 74 14.28 5.42 -6.58
N GLY A 75 13.67 4.61 -5.72
CA GLY A 75 14.28 4.19 -4.46
C GLY A 75 14.29 5.28 -3.38
N ALA A 76 13.42 6.29 -3.49
CA ALA A 76 13.32 7.34 -2.51
C ALA A 76 12.80 6.80 -1.18
N GLU A 77 13.21 7.43 -0.06
CA GLU A 77 12.67 7.10 1.24
C GLU A 77 11.23 7.60 1.36
N ILE A 78 10.34 6.70 1.73
CA ILE A 78 8.92 6.99 1.90
C ILE A 78 8.54 6.69 3.35
N GLU A 79 7.72 7.56 3.94
CA GLU A 79 7.29 7.37 5.33
C GLU A 79 6.60 6.03 5.54
N PRO A 80 6.79 5.39 6.71
CA PRO A 80 6.06 4.18 7.04
C PRO A 80 4.58 4.48 7.26
N VAL A 81 3.75 3.47 7.08
CA VAL A 81 2.30 3.60 7.25
C VAL A 81 1.94 3.42 8.72
N PRO A 82 1.27 4.41 9.35
CA PRO A 82 0.79 4.24 10.71
C PRO A 82 -0.24 3.11 10.78
N LEU A 83 0.02 2.14 11.65
CA LEU A 83 -0.82 0.95 11.81
C LEU A 83 -1.31 0.82 13.24
N LEU A 84 -2.55 0.35 13.38
CA LEU A 84 -3.11 -0.06 14.66
C LEU A 84 -3.04 -1.58 14.72
N GLU A 85 -2.44 -2.11 15.78
CA GLU A 85 -2.44 -3.55 16.02
C GLU A 85 -3.81 -3.96 16.52
N LEU A 86 -4.44 -4.91 15.82
CA LEU A 86 -5.77 -5.38 16.18
C LEU A 86 -5.70 -6.43 17.27
N PRO A 87 -6.67 -6.44 18.21
CA PRO A 87 -6.71 -7.47 19.25
C PRO A 87 -6.86 -8.85 18.64
N ILE A 88 -6.15 -9.83 19.20
CA ILE A 88 -6.28 -11.21 18.80
C ILE A 88 -7.39 -11.82 19.66
N PHE A 89 -8.52 -12.14 19.02
CA PHE A 89 -9.61 -12.87 19.66
C PHE A 89 -9.65 -14.28 19.11
N GLU A 90 -9.82 -15.24 19.99
CA GLU A 90 -9.85 -16.66 19.64
C GLU A 90 -10.92 -16.99 18.58
N PHE A 91 -11.99 -16.22 18.56
CA PHE A 91 -13.12 -16.42 17.64
C PHE A 91 -13.28 -15.24 16.65
N SER A 92 -12.24 -14.45 16.46
CA SER A 92 -12.33 -13.33 15.53
C SER A 92 -12.47 -13.83 14.08
N PRO A 93 -13.50 -13.41 13.35
CA PRO A 93 -13.61 -13.77 11.93
C PRO A 93 -12.65 -12.98 11.05
N ARG A 94 -11.93 -12.02 11.62
CA ARG A 94 -11.03 -11.16 10.86
C ARG A 94 -9.65 -11.77 10.77
N PRO A 95 -9.14 -12.01 9.54
CA PRO A 95 -7.81 -12.60 9.35
C PRO A 95 -6.67 -11.58 9.51
N TYR A 96 -6.99 -10.32 9.76
CA TYR A 96 -6.01 -9.24 9.75
C TYR A 96 -5.51 -8.93 11.16
N ARG A 97 -4.19 -8.64 11.25
CA ARG A 97 -3.54 -8.25 12.50
C ARG A 97 -3.39 -6.76 12.65
N TYR A 98 -3.47 -6.01 11.55
CA TYR A 98 -3.23 -4.57 11.53
C TYR A 98 -4.30 -3.83 10.74
N ARG A 99 -4.56 -2.60 11.15
CA ARG A 99 -5.43 -1.68 10.44
C ARG A 99 -4.66 -0.42 10.08
N VAL A 100 -4.83 0.06 8.84
CA VAL A 100 -4.19 1.29 8.38
C VAL A 100 -4.90 2.49 9.01
N LEU A 101 -4.13 3.32 9.74
CA LEU A 101 -4.64 4.56 10.31
C LEU A 101 -4.60 5.70 9.30
N ASN A 102 -3.54 5.73 8.47
CA ASN A 102 -3.37 6.71 7.42
C ASN A 102 -2.39 6.15 6.40
N GLY A 103 -2.65 6.35 5.12
CA GLY A 103 -1.72 5.88 4.09
C GLY A 103 -2.34 4.92 3.10
N VAL A 104 -3.59 5.18 2.71
CA VAL A 104 -4.31 4.40 1.70
C VAL A 104 -3.49 4.24 0.43
N HIS A 105 -2.91 5.33 -0.08
CA HIS A 105 -2.12 5.30 -1.31
C HIS A 105 -0.84 4.49 -1.16
N ARG A 106 -0.14 4.59 -0.02
CA ARG A 106 1.08 3.80 0.24
C ARG A 106 0.78 2.31 0.32
N PHE A 107 -0.35 1.94 0.92
CA PHE A 107 -0.78 0.55 1.00
C PHE A 107 -1.02 -0.03 -0.40
N TYR A 108 -1.87 0.63 -1.20
CA TYR A 108 -2.19 0.13 -2.54
C TYR A 108 -1.00 0.22 -3.50
N ALA A 109 -0.17 1.24 -3.38
CA ALA A 109 1.05 1.35 -4.18
C ALA A 109 1.99 0.17 -3.92
N SER A 110 2.09 -0.29 -2.67
CA SER A 110 2.92 -1.44 -2.32
C SER A 110 2.43 -2.71 -3.01
N ILE A 111 1.12 -2.89 -3.13
CA ILE A 111 0.55 -4.04 -3.85
C ILE A 111 0.86 -3.93 -5.34
N VAL A 112 0.67 -2.75 -5.92
CA VAL A 112 0.93 -2.51 -7.35
C VAL A 112 2.40 -2.79 -7.69
N ALA A 113 3.31 -2.40 -6.81
CA ALA A 113 4.75 -2.63 -7.02
C ALA A 113 5.15 -4.09 -6.86
N GLY A 114 4.30 -4.93 -6.26
CA GLY A 114 4.59 -6.34 -6.06
C GLY A 114 5.31 -6.66 -4.77
N PHE A 115 5.36 -5.74 -3.80
CA PHE A 115 5.97 -6.00 -2.51
C PHE A 115 5.15 -7.00 -1.69
N GLU A 116 5.82 -7.78 -0.85
CA GLU A 116 5.17 -8.69 0.09
C GLU A 116 4.93 -8.06 1.46
N ASN A 117 5.69 -7.03 1.79
CA ASN A 117 5.63 -6.37 3.09
C ASN A 117 5.34 -4.89 2.96
N LEU A 118 4.88 -4.31 4.07
CA LEU A 118 4.57 -2.90 4.21
C LEU A 118 5.40 -2.35 5.38
N PRO A 119 6.18 -1.27 5.17
CA PRO A 119 6.82 -0.60 6.29
C PRO A 119 5.77 0.08 7.15
N GLY A 120 5.68 -0.33 8.41
CA GLY A 120 4.67 0.15 9.34
C GLY A 120 5.26 0.89 10.52
N ALA A 121 4.48 1.83 11.05
CA ALA A 121 4.73 2.51 12.31
C ALA A 121 3.62 2.10 13.28
N ILE A 122 3.99 1.28 14.25
CA ILE A 122 3.04 0.72 15.22
C ILE A 122 3.11 1.49 16.53
#